data_31c9e7242e406e65fa9ba760848c0ba0
#
_entry.id   31c9e7242e406e65fa9ba760848c0ba0
#
_cell.length_a   1.000
_cell.length_b   1.000
_cell.length_c   1.000
_cell.angle_alpha   90.00
_cell.angle_beta   90.00
_cell.angle_gamma   90.00
#
_symmetry.space_group_name_H-M   'P 1'
#
loop_
_entity.id
_entity.type
_entity.pdbx_description
1 polymer ?
#
loop_
_entity_poly.entity_id
_entity_poly.type
_entity_poly.pdbx_seq_one_letter_code
_entity_poly.pdbx_strand_id
1 'polypeptide(L)'
;MFSMMNYYLPLDGIASMHCSANTDMDGKNTAIFFGLSGTGKTTLSTDPKRLLIGDDEHGWDDNGVFNFEGGCYAKVIDLDAESEPDIYNAIRRDALLENVTVDANGKIDFTDKSVTEKIGRASCRERV
;
A
#
# COMPACT_ATOMS: atom_id res chain seq x y z
N MET A 1 1.02 6.21 -14.41
CA MET A 1 0.64 4.83 -14.74
C MET A 1 -0.79 4.49 -14.30
N PHE A 2 -1.22 4.80 -13.08
CA PHE A 2 -2.58 4.61 -12.55
C PHE A 2 -3.69 5.11 -13.49
N SER A 3 -3.63 6.39 -13.93
CA SER A 3 -4.64 6.96 -14.83
C SER A 3 -4.76 6.22 -16.16
N MET A 4 -3.66 5.69 -16.69
CA MET A 4 -3.67 4.89 -17.91
C MET A 4 -4.37 3.55 -17.69
N MET A 5 -4.07 2.87 -16.59
CA MET A 5 -4.70 1.59 -16.27
C MET A 5 -6.21 1.76 -16.02
N ASN A 6 -6.60 2.85 -15.35
CA ASN A 6 -8.03 3.17 -15.14
C ASN A 6 -8.78 3.53 -16.44
N TYR A 7 -8.08 3.87 -17.51
CA TYR A 7 -8.66 4.05 -18.82
C TYR A 7 -8.73 2.74 -19.61
N TYR A 8 -7.65 1.98 -19.65
CA TYR A 8 -7.55 0.78 -20.51
C TYR A 8 -8.25 -0.45 -19.92
N LEU A 9 -8.13 -0.70 -18.63
CA LEU A 9 -8.73 -1.88 -17.99
C LEU A 9 -10.25 -1.97 -18.22
N PRO A 10 -11.03 -0.88 -18.06
CA PRO A 10 -12.47 -0.93 -18.35
C PRO A 10 -12.81 -1.23 -19.82
N LEU A 11 -11.95 -0.83 -20.78
CA LEU A 11 -12.15 -1.16 -22.19
C LEU A 11 -11.99 -2.67 -22.46
N ASP A 12 -11.18 -3.33 -21.64
CA ASP A 12 -10.98 -4.78 -21.69
C ASP A 12 -11.96 -5.55 -20.79
N GLY A 13 -12.97 -4.88 -20.23
CA GLY A 13 -13.99 -5.48 -19.39
C GLY A 13 -13.55 -5.73 -17.94
N ILE A 14 -12.44 -5.12 -17.51
CA ILE A 14 -11.91 -5.23 -16.14
C ILE A 14 -12.27 -3.98 -15.35
N ALA A 15 -12.93 -4.13 -14.21
CA ALA A 15 -13.22 -3.00 -13.33
C ALA A 15 -11.93 -2.55 -12.63
N SER A 16 -11.51 -1.31 -12.84
CA SER A 16 -10.38 -0.70 -12.14
C SER A 16 -10.85 0.09 -10.93
N MET A 17 -10.14 -0.04 -9.80
CA MET A 17 -10.58 0.51 -8.52
C MET A 17 -9.42 1.08 -7.72
N HIS A 18 -9.62 2.27 -7.17
CA HIS A 18 -8.76 2.83 -6.12
C HIS A 18 -9.32 2.41 -4.76
N CYS A 19 -8.80 1.33 -4.20
CA CYS A 19 -9.30 0.70 -2.98
C CYS A 19 -8.22 -0.13 -2.31
N SER A 20 -8.42 -0.47 -1.04
CA SER A 20 -7.70 -1.57 -0.42
C SER A 20 -8.50 -2.87 -0.57
N ALA A 21 -7.84 -4.00 -0.61
CA ALA A 21 -8.49 -5.30 -0.70
C ALA A 21 -7.77 -6.36 0.11
N ASN A 22 -8.54 -7.24 0.74
CA ASN A 22 -8.04 -8.44 1.40
C ASN A 22 -8.94 -9.63 1.12
N THR A 23 -8.45 -10.83 1.42
CA THR A 23 -9.22 -12.06 1.30
C THR A 23 -9.09 -12.92 2.55
N ASP A 24 -9.98 -13.90 2.73
CA ASP A 24 -9.82 -14.91 3.76
C ASP A 24 -8.59 -15.79 3.49
N MET A 25 -8.23 -16.62 4.44
CA MET A 25 -7.04 -17.51 4.34
C MET A 25 -7.16 -18.54 3.22
N ASP A 26 -8.39 -18.82 2.74
CA ASP A 26 -8.66 -19.73 1.63
C ASP A 26 -8.73 -19.04 0.27
N GLY A 27 -8.63 -17.71 0.23
CA GLY A 27 -8.68 -16.91 -1.00
C GLY A 27 -10.06 -16.82 -1.65
N LYS A 28 -11.14 -17.12 -0.92
CA LYS A 28 -12.50 -17.23 -1.49
C LYS A 28 -13.41 -16.03 -1.21
N ASN A 29 -13.17 -15.33 -0.09
CA ASN A 29 -14.03 -14.23 0.34
C ASN A 29 -13.23 -12.92 0.34
N THR A 30 -13.19 -12.26 -0.80
CA THR A 30 -12.51 -10.98 -0.96
C THR A 30 -13.38 -9.84 -0.45
N ALA A 31 -12.79 -8.98 0.39
CA ALA A 31 -13.37 -7.74 0.83
C ALA A 31 -12.66 -6.55 0.18
N ILE A 32 -13.41 -5.57 -0.27
CA ILE A 32 -12.92 -4.35 -0.92
C ILE A 32 -13.30 -3.16 -0.04
N PHE A 33 -12.33 -2.29 0.23
CA PHE A 33 -12.49 -1.13 1.10
C PHE A 33 -12.32 0.17 0.30
N PHE A 34 -13.40 0.89 0.12
CA PHE A 34 -13.39 2.22 -0.50
C PHE A 34 -13.35 3.31 0.57
N GLY A 35 -12.75 4.43 0.24
CA GLY A 35 -12.72 5.61 1.09
C GLY A 35 -11.62 6.58 0.68
N LEU A 36 -11.69 7.80 1.18
CA LEU A 36 -10.68 8.83 0.95
C LEU A 36 -9.39 8.53 1.73
N SER A 37 -8.31 9.24 1.39
CA SER A 37 -7.05 9.13 2.12
C SER A 37 -7.26 9.47 3.61
N GLY A 38 -6.69 8.64 4.50
CA GLY A 38 -6.79 8.85 5.95
C GLY A 38 -8.10 8.35 6.59
N THR A 39 -8.97 7.65 5.87
CA THR A 39 -10.24 7.09 6.42
C THR A 39 -10.06 5.73 7.10
N GLY A 40 -8.85 5.19 7.16
CA GLY A 40 -8.57 3.92 7.81
C GLY A 40 -8.67 2.68 6.91
N LYS A 41 -8.71 2.84 5.58
CA LYS A 41 -8.73 1.70 4.63
C LYS A 41 -7.59 0.72 4.89
N THR A 42 -6.36 1.21 4.94
CA THR A 42 -5.16 0.40 5.18
C THR A 42 -5.26 -0.34 6.51
N THR A 43 -5.67 0.33 7.57
CA THR A 43 -5.85 -0.27 8.90
C THR A 43 -6.88 -1.40 8.90
N LEU A 44 -7.98 -1.23 8.17
CA LEU A 44 -9.02 -2.25 8.07
C LEU A 44 -8.60 -3.43 7.18
N SER A 45 -7.87 -3.17 6.10
CA SER A 45 -7.45 -4.21 5.15
C SER A 45 -6.29 -5.05 5.64
N THR A 46 -5.46 -4.54 6.55
CA THR A 46 -4.31 -5.24 7.14
C THR A 46 -4.66 -6.09 8.37
N ASP A 47 -5.87 -6.63 8.43
CA ASP A 47 -6.27 -7.57 9.48
C ASP A 47 -5.36 -8.82 9.46
N PRO A 48 -4.66 -9.17 10.57
CA PRO A 48 -3.77 -10.34 10.61
C PRO A 48 -4.47 -11.68 10.39
N LYS A 49 -5.79 -11.73 10.45
CA LYS A 49 -6.60 -12.92 10.16
C LYS A 49 -6.98 -13.07 8.69
N ARG A 50 -6.55 -12.13 7.85
CA ARG A 50 -6.86 -12.10 6.42
C ARG A 50 -5.59 -11.86 5.61
N LEU A 51 -5.59 -12.27 4.36
CA LEU A 51 -4.48 -12.07 3.43
C LEU A 51 -4.69 -10.74 2.68
N LEU A 52 -3.75 -9.82 2.82
CA LEU A 52 -3.78 -8.56 2.07
C LEU A 52 -3.53 -8.83 0.58
N ILE A 53 -4.41 -8.34 -0.28
CA ILE A 53 -4.23 -8.35 -1.74
C ILE A 53 -3.45 -7.09 -2.16
N GLY A 54 -3.80 -5.95 -1.60
CA GLY A 54 -3.12 -4.68 -1.82
C GLY A 54 -3.84 -3.51 -1.15
N ASP A 55 -3.21 -2.33 -1.18
CA ASP A 55 -3.69 -1.17 -0.45
C ASP A 55 -4.28 -0.05 -1.32
N ASP A 56 -3.97 0.01 -2.59
CA ASP A 56 -4.30 1.20 -3.39
C ASP A 56 -4.97 0.90 -4.73
N GLU A 57 -4.38 0.08 -5.59
CA GLU A 57 -4.80 -0.07 -6.99
C GLU A 57 -5.13 -1.50 -7.36
N HIS A 58 -6.40 -1.74 -7.67
CA HIS A 58 -6.92 -3.07 -7.97
C HIS A 58 -7.70 -3.11 -9.28
N GLY A 59 -7.63 -4.28 -9.93
CA GLY A 59 -8.54 -4.69 -10.98
C GLY A 59 -9.46 -5.81 -10.50
N TRP A 60 -10.64 -5.90 -11.08
CA TRP A 60 -11.58 -6.99 -10.86
C TRP A 60 -12.07 -7.50 -12.19
N ASP A 61 -11.77 -8.75 -12.48
CA ASP A 61 -12.19 -9.50 -13.66
C ASP A 61 -13.04 -10.72 -13.27
N ASP A 62 -13.33 -11.58 -14.23
CA ASP A 62 -14.11 -12.81 -14.02
C ASP A 62 -13.40 -13.83 -13.09
N ASN A 63 -12.08 -13.72 -12.90
CA ASN A 63 -11.30 -14.59 -12.04
C ASN A 63 -11.19 -14.06 -10.60
N GLY A 64 -11.49 -12.78 -10.38
CA GLY A 64 -11.47 -12.15 -9.07
C GLY A 64 -10.75 -10.82 -9.03
N VAL A 65 -10.42 -10.38 -7.81
CA VAL A 65 -9.73 -9.11 -7.54
C VAL A 65 -8.23 -9.34 -7.51
N PHE A 66 -7.49 -8.50 -8.20
CA PHE A 66 -6.03 -8.52 -8.25
C PHE A 66 -5.44 -7.12 -8.05
N ASN A 67 -4.23 -7.06 -7.49
CA ASN A 67 -3.45 -5.84 -7.39
C ASN A 67 -2.57 -5.69 -8.63
N PHE A 68 -2.51 -4.48 -9.21
CA PHE A 68 -1.63 -4.20 -10.36
C PHE A 68 -0.49 -3.21 -10.04
N GLU A 69 -0.30 -2.87 -8.77
CA GLU A 69 0.78 -1.98 -8.32
C GLU A 69 2.13 -2.67 -8.14
N GLY A 70 2.16 -3.94 -7.89
CA GLY A 70 3.39 -4.69 -7.61
C GLY A 70 4.05 -4.37 -6.26
N GLY A 71 3.33 -3.78 -5.34
CA GLY A 71 3.75 -3.38 -4.00
C GLY A 71 2.82 -2.32 -3.43
N CYS A 72 3.09 -1.79 -2.25
CA CYS A 72 2.32 -0.67 -1.70
C CYS A 72 3.21 0.54 -1.38
N TYR A 73 2.60 1.73 -1.40
CA TYR A 73 3.19 2.98 -0.94
C TYR A 73 2.58 3.34 0.42
N ALA A 74 3.30 3.05 1.48
CA ALA A 74 2.85 3.37 2.82
C ALA A 74 3.30 4.76 3.27
N LYS A 75 2.45 5.43 4.03
CA LYS A 75 2.81 6.63 4.76
C LYS A 75 3.71 6.25 5.93
N VAL A 76 4.84 6.93 6.07
CA VAL A 76 5.87 6.59 7.06
C VAL A 76 6.16 7.74 8.03
N ILE A 77 5.26 8.71 8.14
CA ILE A 77 5.41 9.79 9.12
C ILE A 77 5.27 9.22 10.52
N ASP A 78 6.25 9.54 11.37
CA ASP A 78 6.33 9.04 12.75
C ASP A 78 6.19 7.49 12.83
N LEU A 79 6.64 6.77 11.77
CA LEU A 79 6.58 5.32 11.72
C LEU A 79 7.45 4.71 12.83
N ASP A 80 6.84 3.86 13.61
CA ASP A 80 7.46 3.19 14.74
C ASP A 80 7.25 1.66 14.65
N ALA A 81 8.31 0.93 14.99
CA ALA A 81 8.34 -0.53 14.90
C ALA A 81 7.36 -1.23 15.87
N GLU A 82 6.95 -0.54 16.96
CA GLU A 82 6.03 -1.10 17.94
C GLU A 82 4.57 -0.91 17.53
N SER A 83 4.25 0.23 16.92
CA SER A 83 2.88 0.57 16.52
C SER A 83 2.49 -0.02 15.17
N GLU A 84 3.42 -0.07 14.22
CA GLU A 84 3.17 -0.56 12.85
C GLU A 84 4.29 -1.51 12.39
N PRO A 85 4.45 -2.67 13.04
CA PRO A 85 5.57 -3.58 12.79
C PRO A 85 5.59 -4.13 11.36
N ASP A 86 4.44 -4.35 10.74
CA ASP A 86 4.36 -4.92 9.39
C ASP A 86 4.88 -3.94 8.34
N ILE A 87 4.50 -2.67 8.43
CA ILE A 87 4.99 -1.60 7.54
C ILE A 87 6.48 -1.37 7.78
N TYR A 88 6.90 -1.26 9.06
CA TYR A 88 8.29 -1.04 9.41
C TYR A 88 9.21 -2.16 8.88
N ASN A 89 8.82 -3.41 9.01
CA ASN A 89 9.58 -4.57 8.53
C ASN A 89 9.51 -4.77 7.01
N ALA A 90 8.50 -4.22 6.35
CA ALA A 90 8.36 -4.27 4.90
C ALA A 90 9.30 -3.29 4.19
N ILE A 91 9.79 -2.24 4.88
CA ILE A 91 10.78 -1.31 4.35
C ILE A 91 12.14 -1.98 4.39
N ARG A 92 12.64 -2.36 3.22
CA ARG A 92 13.90 -3.08 3.07
C ARG A 92 14.91 -2.26 2.28
N ARG A 93 16.13 -2.77 2.20
CA ARG A 93 17.15 -2.25 1.30
C ARG A 93 16.57 -2.11 -0.12
N ASP A 94 16.88 -0.99 -0.78
CA ASP A 94 16.40 -0.62 -2.11
C ASP A 94 14.90 -0.25 -2.18
N ALA A 95 14.25 0.00 -1.03
CA ALA A 95 12.92 0.62 -1.01
C ALA A 95 13.02 2.07 -1.51
N LEU A 96 12.06 2.48 -2.33
CA LEU A 96 11.94 3.88 -2.73
C LEU A 96 11.38 4.69 -1.56
N LEU A 97 12.10 5.73 -1.19
CA LEU A 97 11.72 6.67 -0.14
C LEU A 97 11.42 8.02 -0.76
N GLU A 98 10.31 8.62 -0.37
CA GLU A 98 9.89 9.94 -0.81
C GLU A 98 9.67 10.84 0.40
N ASN A 99 10.27 12.02 0.41
CA ASN A 99 10.17 13.01 1.50
C ASN A 99 10.63 12.45 2.86
N VAL A 100 11.69 11.68 2.87
CA VAL A 100 12.30 11.08 4.06
C VAL A 100 13.78 11.40 4.06
N THR A 101 14.34 11.74 5.23
CA THR A 101 15.77 11.99 5.37
C THR A 101 16.50 10.73 5.76
N VAL A 102 17.74 10.62 5.27
CA VAL A 102 18.65 9.52 5.58
C VAL A 102 19.95 10.13 6.09
N ASP A 103 20.41 9.68 7.25
CA ASP A 103 21.67 10.17 7.82
C ASP A 103 22.92 9.62 7.08
N ALA A 104 24.09 10.11 7.43
CA ALA A 104 25.35 9.69 6.82
C ALA A 104 25.68 8.19 7.02
N ASN A 105 25.03 7.52 7.96
CA ASN A 105 25.17 6.09 8.26
C ASN A 105 24.10 5.23 7.53
N GLY A 106 23.23 5.86 6.76
CA GLY A 106 22.14 5.18 6.07
C GLY A 106 20.91 4.90 6.94
N LYS A 107 20.84 5.51 8.13
CA LYS A 107 19.65 5.40 9.00
C LYS A 107 18.57 6.37 8.54
N ILE A 108 17.35 5.86 8.43
CA ILE A 108 16.18 6.63 8.03
C ILE A 108 15.59 7.32 9.26
N ASP A 109 15.28 8.62 9.13
CA ASP A 109 14.54 9.37 10.13
C ASP A 109 13.13 9.68 9.64
N PHE A 110 12.15 8.96 10.18
CA PHE A 110 10.74 9.12 9.85
C PHE A 110 10.08 10.28 10.59
N THR A 111 10.78 10.93 11.52
CA THR A 111 10.28 12.06 12.33
C THR A 111 10.71 13.41 11.77
N ASP A 112 11.71 13.43 10.89
CA ASP A 112 12.28 14.66 10.34
C ASP A 112 11.31 15.29 9.31
N LYS A 113 10.84 16.48 9.63
CA LYS A 113 9.94 17.30 8.80
C LYS A 113 10.65 18.43 8.05
N SER A 114 11.99 18.44 8.06
CA SER A 114 12.78 19.54 7.46
C SER A 114 12.69 19.60 5.94
N VAL A 115 12.46 18.47 5.29
CA VAL A 115 12.38 18.38 3.82
C VAL A 115 11.03 18.82 3.30
N THR A 116 9.96 18.56 4.04
CA THR A 116 8.60 18.91 3.63
C THR A 116 7.64 18.80 4.80
N GLU A 117 6.61 19.65 4.80
CA GLU A 117 5.45 19.49 5.69
C GLU A 117 4.53 18.35 5.23
N LYS A 118 4.80 17.77 4.05
CA LYS A 118 4.03 16.66 3.50
C LYS A 118 4.55 15.33 4.05
N ILE A 119 3.65 14.38 4.08
CA ILE A 119 3.85 13.02 4.59
C ILE A 119 4.94 12.30 3.80
N GLY A 120 5.96 11.77 4.48
CA GLY A 120 6.93 10.85 3.88
C GLY A 120 6.24 9.54 3.45
N ARG A 121 6.74 8.93 2.38
CA ARG A 121 6.24 7.66 1.85
C ARG A 121 7.39 6.70 1.61
N ALA A 122 7.13 5.42 1.78
CA ALA A 122 8.05 4.35 1.41
C ALA A 122 7.34 3.31 0.54
N SER A 123 8.05 2.79 -0.46
CA SER A 123 7.57 1.63 -1.19
C SER A 123 7.84 0.37 -0.36
N CYS A 124 6.78 -0.36 -0.08
CA CYS A 124 6.86 -1.66 0.57
C CYS A 124 6.67 -2.74 -0.49
N ARG A 125 7.64 -3.64 -0.63
CA ARG A 125 7.46 -4.85 -1.44
C ARG A 125 6.71 -5.86 -0.59
N GLU A 126 5.49 -6.15 -0.99
CA GLU A 126 4.78 -7.32 -0.47
C GLU A 126 5.51 -8.60 -0.89
N ARG A 127 5.63 -9.52 0.06
CA ARG A 127 5.84 -10.92 -0.30
C ARG A 127 4.46 -11.51 -0.61
N VAL A 128 4.26 -11.79 -1.86
CA VAL A 128 3.29 -12.79 -2.26
C VAL A 128 3.72 -14.14 -1.71
#